data_6c2472a3b79e6695c87ce664e3d767a7
#
_entry.id   6c2472a3b79e6695c87ce664e3d767a7
#
_cell.length_a   1.000
_cell.length_b   1.000
_cell.length_c   1.000
_cell.angle_alpha   90.00
_cell.angle_beta   90.00
_cell.angle_gamma   90.00
#
_symmetry.space_group_name_H-M   'P 1'
#
loop_
_entity.id
_entity.type
_entity.pdbx_description
1 polymer ?
#
loop_
_entity_poly.entity_id
_entity_poly.type
_entity_poly.pdbx_seq_one_letter_code
_entity_poly.pdbx_strand_id
1 'polypeptide(L)'
;ESMGQNWERAAMIKARAAAGDIGLGMEFLLRLKPYIWRKYLDFAAIADVQSLKRQIHAVKGHGAIAVHGHNIKLGRGGIREIEFFVQTQQLIAGGRNPALRGVRTLDMLDALAEAKWISPDAAAELKAAYRFMRAIEHRIQIVNDEQSHVLPQDGQAFESLARLSGFASAPDFETKLRQTFELVQRHYSALFESDAELGTD
;
A
#
# COMPACT_ATOMS: atom_id res chain seq x y z
N GLU A 1 -19.17 -2.99 -18.85
CA GLU A 1 -19.06 -2.78 -17.39
C GLU A 1 -19.02 -4.09 -16.59
N SER A 2 -19.54 -5.20 -17.11
CA SER A 2 -19.63 -6.51 -16.43
C SER A 2 -18.36 -7.37 -16.52
N MET A 3 -17.34 -6.98 -17.29
CA MET A 3 -16.14 -7.79 -17.56
C MET A 3 -14.86 -7.29 -16.88
N GLY A 4 -14.89 -6.15 -16.20
CA GLY A 4 -13.71 -5.63 -15.50
C GLY A 4 -13.46 -6.31 -14.16
N GLN A 5 -12.22 -6.70 -13.90
CA GLN A 5 -11.82 -7.33 -12.63
C GLN A 5 -11.57 -6.29 -11.53
N ASN A 6 -11.71 -6.67 -10.26
CA ASN A 6 -11.57 -5.72 -9.15
C ASN A 6 -10.15 -5.19 -8.96
N TRP A 7 -9.11 -5.93 -9.35
CA TRP A 7 -7.74 -5.42 -9.35
C TRP A 7 -7.55 -4.26 -10.35
N GLU A 8 -8.28 -4.26 -11.48
CA GLU A 8 -8.26 -3.14 -12.43
C GLU A 8 -8.89 -1.88 -11.81
N ARG A 9 -9.98 -2.05 -11.05
CA ARG A 9 -10.59 -0.95 -10.29
C ARG A 9 -9.59 -0.35 -9.30
N ALA A 10 -8.88 -1.19 -8.54
CA ALA A 10 -7.86 -0.75 -7.60
C ALA A 10 -6.72 0.01 -8.31
N ALA A 11 -6.27 -0.48 -9.47
CA ALA A 11 -5.26 0.19 -10.27
C ALA A 11 -5.73 1.57 -10.78
N MET A 12 -6.99 1.65 -11.22
CA MET A 12 -7.57 2.89 -11.77
C MET A 12 -7.80 3.99 -10.71
N ILE A 13 -7.78 3.69 -9.41
CA ILE A 13 -7.79 4.73 -8.35
C ILE A 13 -6.64 5.73 -8.52
N LYS A 14 -5.47 5.25 -8.98
CA LYS A 14 -4.26 6.07 -9.17
C LYS A 14 -4.15 6.66 -10.58
N ALA A 15 -5.09 6.39 -11.47
CA ALA A 15 -5.03 6.86 -12.85
C ALA A 15 -5.16 8.39 -12.93
N ARG A 16 -4.33 8.98 -13.78
CA ARG A 16 -4.33 10.42 -14.09
C ARG A 16 -3.92 10.66 -15.53
N ALA A 17 -4.44 11.70 -16.13
CA ALA A 17 -3.92 12.20 -17.40
C ALA A 17 -2.51 12.79 -17.16
N ALA A 18 -1.49 12.28 -17.85
CA ALA A 18 -0.09 12.64 -17.61
C ALA A 18 0.55 13.41 -18.77
N ALA A 19 0.12 13.16 -20.02
CA ALA A 19 0.65 13.77 -21.23
C ALA A 19 -0.37 13.65 -22.37
N GLY A 20 -0.08 14.28 -23.51
CA GLY A 20 -0.94 14.29 -24.70
C GLY A 20 -2.18 15.18 -24.51
N ASP A 21 -3.32 14.74 -25.02
CA ASP A 21 -4.58 15.45 -24.84
C ASP A 21 -5.13 15.23 -23.41
N ILE A 22 -4.82 16.19 -22.54
CA ILE A 22 -5.25 16.17 -21.14
C ILE A 22 -6.78 16.23 -21.03
N GLY A 23 -7.46 16.96 -21.94
CA GLY A 23 -8.92 17.08 -21.98
C GLY A 23 -9.57 15.71 -22.21
N LEU A 24 -9.12 14.99 -23.23
CA LEU A 24 -9.57 13.62 -23.53
C LEU A 24 -9.28 12.67 -22.36
N GLY A 25 -8.09 12.78 -21.76
CA GLY A 25 -7.71 11.98 -20.58
C GLY A 25 -8.65 12.23 -19.39
N MET A 26 -9.00 13.48 -19.12
CA MET A 26 -9.94 13.84 -18.05
C MET A 26 -11.36 13.33 -18.34
N GLU A 27 -11.83 13.42 -19.60
CA GLU A 27 -13.13 12.88 -20.01
C GLU A 27 -13.16 11.36 -19.80
N PHE A 28 -12.11 10.64 -20.20
CA PHE A 28 -11.99 9.19 -19.98
C PHE A 28 -12.08 8.83 -18.50
N LEU A 29 -11.34 9.55 -17.63
CA LEU A 29 -11.40 9.31 -16.19
C LEU A 29 -12.78 9.61 -15.60
N LEU A 30 -13.50 10.61 -16.11
CA LEU A 30 -14.88 10.90 -15.71
C LEU A 30 -15.83 9.74 -16.07
N ARG A 31 -15.69 9.17 -17.25
CA ARG A 31 -16.47 8.00 -17.69
C ARG A 31 -16.18 6.74 -16.86
N LEU A 32 -14.94 6.61 -16.33
CA LEU A 32 -14.56 5.48 -15.46
C LEU A 32 -15.07 5.61 -14.03
N LYS A 33 -15.45 6.81 -13.56
CA LYS A 33 -15.88 7.02 -12.16
C LYS A 33 -16.95 6.02 -11.68
N PRO A 34 -18.05 5.74 -12.43
CA PRO A 34 -19.06 4.79 -11.97
C PRO A 34 -18.53 3.36 -11.85
N TYR A 35 -17.57 2.99 -12.68
CA TYR A 35 -16.90 1.68 -12.63
C TYR A 35 -16.00 1.56 -11.41
N ILE A 36 -15.19 2.59 -11.11
CA ILE A 36 -14.25 2.59 -9.98
C ILE A 36 -15.01 2.70 -8.65
N TRP A 37 -15.96 3.65 -8.56
CA TRP A 37 -16.62 4.06 -7.33
C TRP A 37 -18.07 3.57 -7.30
N ARG A 38 -18.26 2.24 -7.13
CA ARG A 38 -19.59 1.65 -6.98
C ARG A 38 -20.22 2.08 -5.66
N LYS A 39 -21.47 2.51 -5.70
CA LYS A 39 -22.22 2.97 -4.53
C LYS A 39 -22.54 1.83 -3.56
N TYR A 40 -22.69 0.63 -4.08
CA TYR A 40 -22.96 -0.59 -3.32
C TYR A 40 -21.87 -1.61 -3.66
N LEU A 41 -21.17 -2.06 -2.63
CA LEU A 41 -20.36 -3.28 -2.71
C LEU A 41 -21.31 -4.44 -2.42
N ASP A 42 -21.44 -5.33 -3.36
CA ASP A 42 -22.01 -6.63 -3.13
C ASP A 42 -20.97 -7.55 -2.45
N PHE A 43 -21.42 -8.64 -1.86
CA PHE A 43 -20.55 -9.63 -1.22
C PHE A 43 -19.47 -10.17 -2.18
N ALA A 44 -19.75 -10.21 -3.49
CA ALA A 44 -18.79 -10.61 -4.51
C ALA A 44 -17.59 -9.66 -4.57
N ALA A 45 -17.78 -8.36 -4.41
CA ALA A 45 -16.67 -7.38 -4.42
C ALA A 45 -15.76 -7.52 -3.19
N ILE A 46 -16.31 -7.91 -2.04
CA ILE A 46 -15.52 -8.22 -0.83
C ILE A 46 -14.74 -9.53 -1.04
N ALA A 47 -15.38 -10.55 -1.57
CA ALA A 47 -14.74 -11.83 -1.91
C ALA A 47 -13.61 -11.65 -2.94
N ASP A 48 -13.76 -10.74 -3.88
CA ASP A 48 -12.73 -10.42 -4.89
C ASP A 48 -11.54 -9.66 -4.31
N VAL A 49 -11.75 -8.76 -3.35
CA VAL A 49 -10.68 -8.12 -2.58
C VAL A 49 -9.91 -9.17 -1.77
N GLN A 50 -10.60 -10.13 -1.17
CA GLN A 50 -9.98 -11.26 -0.48
C GLN A 50 -9.25 -12.21 -1.45
N SER A 51 -9.78 -12.41 -2.65
CA SER A 51 -9.12 -13.18 -3.71
C SER A 51 -7.82 -12.52 -4.16
N LEU A 52 -7.83 -11.21 -4.35
CA LEU A 52 -6.63 -10.43 -4.68
C LEU A 52 -5.57 -10.55 -3.58
N LYS A 53 -5.97 -10.52 -2.29
CA LYS A 53 -5.08 -10.82 -1.16
C LYS A 53 -4.44 -12.19 -1.30
N ARG A 54 -5.23 -13.24 -1.54
CA ARG A 54 -4.72 -14.62 -1.66
C ARG A 54 -3.70 -14.74 -2.79
N GLN A 55 -3.93 -14.10 -3.93
CA GLN A 55 -2.99 -14.09 -5.06
C GLN A 55 -1.67 -13.40 -4.69
N ILE A 56 -1.72 -12.27 -3.99
CA ILE A 56 -0.52 -11.55 -3.53
C ILE A 56 0.26 -12.37 -2.49
N HIS A 57 -0.43 -13.03 -1.56
CA HIS A 57 0.20 -13.88 -0.54
C HIS A 57 0.79 -15.18 -1.10
N ALA A 58 0.14 -15.81 -2.07
CA ALA A 58 0.62 -17.04 -2.71
C ALA A 58 1.97 -16.83 -3.43
N VAL A 59 2.21 -15.64 -3.96
CA VAL A 59 3.47 -15.28 -4.64
C VAL A 59 4.60 -14.96 -3.66
N LYS A 60 4.31 -14.58 -2.40
CA LYS A 60 5.30 -14.00 -1.47
C LYS A 60 5.84 -14.94 -0.37
N GLY A 61 5.34 -16.18 -0.28
CA GLY A 61 5.79 -17.14 0.72
C GLY A 61 5.46 -16.74 2.19
N HIS A 62 5.37 -17.75 3.09
CA HIS A 62 5.00 -17.57 4.51
C HIS A 62 6.24 -17.41 5.42
N GLY A 63 7.40 -17.00 4.88
CA GLY A 63 8.66 -16.89 5.63
C GLY A 63 8.66 -15.74 6.65
N ALA A 64 9.52 -15.87 7.66
CA ALA A 64 9.83 -14.78 8.58
C ALA A 64 10.36 -13.56 7.81
N ILE A 65 10.10 -12.35 8.34
CA ILE A 65 10.62 -11.11 7.76
C ILE A 65 12.14 -11.08 7.97
N ALA A 66 12.88 -11.41 6.91
CA ALA A 66 14.33 -11.22 6.87
C ALA A 66 14.61 -9.80 6.33
N VAL A 67 15.43 -9.00 7.03
CA VAL A 67 15.72 -7.62 6.60
C VAL A 67 16.73 -7.61 5.46
N HIS A 68 17.82 -8.35 5.58
CA HIS A 68 18.81 -8.45 4.50
C HIS A 68 18.21 -9.14 3.26
N GLY A 69 18.32 -8.50 2.11
CA GLY A 69 17.72 -8.98 0.87
C GLY A 69 16.20 -8.80 0.77
N HIS A 70 15.57 -8.14 1.75
CA HIS A 70 14.13 -7.88 1.72
C HIS A 70 13.76 -6.89 0.61
N ASN A 71 12.70 -7.17 -0.11
CA ASN A 71 12.13 -6.21 -1.05
C ASN A 71 11.23 -5.23 -0.29
N ILE A 72 11.72 -4.02 -0.03
CA ILE A 72 11.03 -2.99 0.75
C ILE A 72 9.71 -2.54 0.14
N LYS A 73 9.53 -2.71 -1.17
CA LYS A 73 8.30 -2.34 -1.87
C LYS A 73 7.30 -3.48 -1.92
N LEU A 74 7.72 -4.64 -2.40
CA LEU A 74 6.85 -5.78 -2.67
C LEU A 74 6.89 -6.86 -1.59
N GLY A 75 7.87 -6.82 -0.69
CA GLY A 75 8.01 -7.74 0.42
C GLY A 75 6.90 -7.60 1.46
N ARG A 76 6.85 -8.53 2.40
CA ARG A 76 5.90 -8.54 3.51
C ARG A 76 6.15 -7.32 4.42
N GLY A 77 5.10 -6.60 4.79
CA GLY A 77 5.23 -5.34 5.54
C GLY A 77 5.75 -4.17 4.69
N GLY A 78 5.87 -4.33 3.36
CA GLY A 78 6.42 -3.33 2.47
C GLY A 78 5.44 -2.23 2.05
N ILE A 79 5.96 -1.27 1.26
CA ILE A 79 5.23 -0.09 0.77
C ILE A 79 3.91 -0.48 0.10
N ARG A 80 3.91 -1.56 -0.68
CA ARG A 80 2.73 -2.02 -1.44
C ARG A 80 1.59 -2.45 -0.52
N GLU A 81 1.87 -2.96 0.67
CA GLU A 81 0.84 -3.34 1.63
C GLU A 81 0.14 -2.12 2.22
N ILE A 82 0.86 -1.02 2.47
CA ILE A 82 0.23 0.25 2.88
C ILE A 82 -0.65 0.81 1.76
N GLU A 83 -0.14 0.83 0.53
CA GLU A 83 -0.92 1.29 -0.63
C GLU A 83 -2.18 0.46 -0.83
N PHE A 84 -2.07 -0.86 -0.70
CA PHE A 84 -3.19 -1.77 -0.84
C PHE A 84 -4.20 -1.62 0.31
N PHE A 85 -3.73 -1.46 1.54
CA PHE A 85 -4.58 -1.13 2.69
C PHE A 85 -5.46 0.08 2.40
N VAL A 86 -4.86 1.18 1.95
CA VAL A 86 -5.58 2.41 1.61
C VAL A 86 -6.55 2.20 0.45
N GLN A 87 -6.10 1.58 -0.65
CA GLN A 87 -6.93 1.35 -1.83
C GLN A 87 -8.14 0.47 -1.53
N THR A 88 -7.98 -0.55 -0.69
CA THR A 88 -9.09 -1.40 -0.25
C THR A 88 -10.14 -0.59 0.48
N GLN A 89 -9.75 0.22 1.46
CA GLN A 89 -10.67 1.10 2.18
C GLN A 89 -11.35 2.11 1.25
N GLN A 90 -10.61 2.65 0.29
CA GLN A 90 -11.16 3.55 -0.72
C GLN A 90 -12.22 2.86 -1.60
N LEU A 91 -11.99 1.62 -2.03
CA LEU A 91 -12.97 0.85 -2.81
C LEU A 91 -14.23 0.57 -2.01
N ILE A 92 -14.11 0.29 -0.71
CA ILE A 92 -15.25 0.00 0.18
C ILE A 92 -16.07 1.27 0.44
N ALA A 93 -15.42 2.38 0.80
CA ALA A 93 -16.08 3.57 1.30
C ALA A 93 -16.27 4.68 0.24
N GLY A 94 -15.39 4.75 -0.76
CA GLY A 94 -15.34 5.85 -1.71
C GLY A 94 -16.56 5.98 -2.63
N GLY A 95 -17.32 4.89 -2.81
CA GLY A 95 -18.59 4.95 -3.54
C GLY A 95 -19.64 5.82 -2.86
N ARG A 96 -19.64 5.86 -1.53
CA ARG A 96 -20.55 6.66 -0.69
C ARG A 96 -19.93 7.96 -0.21
N ASN A 97 -18.60 7.98 -0.02
CA ASN A 97 -17.89 9.16 0.47
C ASN A 97 -16.88 9.66 -0.59
N PRO A 98 -17.21 10.72 -1.35
CA PRO A 98 -16.32 11.29 -2.36
C PRO A 98 -14.98 11.83 -1.81
N ALA A 99 -14.91 12.22 -0.53
CA ALA A 99 -13.66 12.68 0.09
C ALA A 99 -12.57 11.60 0.12
N LEU A 100 -12.97 10.32 0.02
CA LEU A 100 -12.05 9.17 0.00
C LEU A 100 -11.57 8.78 -1.41
N ARG A 101 -11.78 9.62 -2.43
CA ARG A 101 -11.42 9.32 -3.84
C ARG A 101 -10.11 9.95 -4.29
N GLY A 102 -9.27 10.37 -3.37
CA GLY A 102 -7.98 10.97 -3.69
C GLY A 102 -6.95 9.93 -4.18
N VAL A 103 -5.90 10.42 -4.86
CA VAL A 103 -4.84 9.57 -5.46
C VAL A 103 -3.61 9.42 -4.58
N ARG A 104 -3.40 10.32 -3.62
CA ARG A 104 -2.21 10.33 -2.76
C ARG A 104 -2.44 9.47 -1.51
N THR A 105 -1.60 8.49 -1.30
CA THR A 105 -1.71 7.54 -0.17
C THR A 105 -1.73 8.26 1.19
N LEU A 106 -0.84 9.23 1.39
CA LEU A 106 -0.75 9.96 2.67
C LEU A 106 -2.00 10.79 2.96
N ASP A 107 -2.53 11.49 1.95
CA ASP A 107 -3.74 12.29 2.09
C ASP A 107 -4.96 11.40 2.39
N MET A 108 -4.99 10.21 1.78
CA MET A 108 -6.08 9.27 2.00
C MET A 108 -6.02 8.59 3.37
N LEU A 109 -4.85 8.40 3.96
CA LEU A 109 -4.75 7.95 5.35
C LEU A 109 -5.36 8.99 6.31
N ASP A 110 -5.13 10.29 6.08
CA ASP A 110 -5.77 11.35 6.85
C ASP A 110 -7.29 11.36 6.66
N ALA A 111 -7.75 11.33 5.40
CA ALA A 111 -9.18 11.33 5.09
C ALA A 111 -9.91 10.09 5.65
N LEU A 112 -9.27 8.92 5.66
CA LEU A 112 -9.83 7.70 6.27
C LEU A 112 -9.96 7.84 7.79
N ALA A 113 -9.00 8.47 8.46
CA ALA A 113 -9.06 8.74 9.91
C ALA A 113 -10.15 9.77 10.24
N GLU A 114 -10.24 10.86 9.47
CA GLU A 114 -11.30 11.87 9.59
C GLU A 114 -12.70 11.27 9.40
N ALA A 115 -12.84 10.36 8.44
CA ALA A 115 -14.07 9.63 8.18
C ALA A 115 -14.33 8.48 9.19
N LYS A 116 -13.46 8.26 10.17
CA LYS A 116 -13.54 7.20 11.20
C LYS A 116 -13.53 5.77 10.64
N TRP A 117 -12.93 5.57 9.48
CA TRP A 117 -12.71 4.25 8.88
C TRP A 117 -11.49 3.53 9.46
N ILE A 118 -10.50 4.29 9.92
CA ILE A 118 -9.34 3.80 10.65
C ILE A 118 -9.12 4.70 11.88
N SER A 119 -8.39 4.20 12.86
CA SER A 119 -8.03 5.04 14.01
C SER A 119 -7.00 6.12 13.62
N PRO A 120 -6.98 7.29 14.30
CA PRO A 120 -5.95 8.29 14.10
C PRO A 120 -4.53 7.74 14.30
N ASP A 121 -4.35 6.83 15.27
CA ASP A 121 -3.06 6.19 15.54
C ASP A 121 -2.61 5.31 14.37
N ALA A 122 -3.51 4.49 13.81
CA ALA A 122 -3.21 3.68 12.64
C ALA A 122 -2.81 4.55 11.43
N ALA A 123 -3.50 5.68 11.21
CA ALA A 123 -3.14 6.61 10.16
C ALA A 123 -1.75 7.21 10.38
N ALA A 124 -1.43 7.66 11.60
CA ALA A 124 -0.14 8.23 11.96
C ALA A 124 1.00 7.22 11.78
N GLU A 125 0.81 5.99 12.28
CA GLU A 125 1.78 4.90 12.19
C GLU A 125 2.06 4.51 10.73
N LEU A 126 1.01 4.29 9.92
CA LEU A 126 1.15 3.93 8.51
C LEU A 126 1.77 5.06 7.68
N LYS A 127 1.47 6.32 7.98
CA LYS A 127 2.11 7.49 7.33
C LYS A 127 3.59 7.57 7.66
N ALA A 128 3.97 7.36 8.92
CA ALA A 128 5.37 7.34 9.34
C ALA A 128 6.13 6.19 8.66
N ALA A 129 5.57 4.99 8.65
CA ALA A 129 6.11 3.82 7.98
C ALA A 129 6.28 4.05 6.47
N TYR A 130 5.26 4.60 5.81
CA TYR A 130 5.29 4.90 4.38
C TYR A 130 6.43 5.87 4.03
N ARG A 131 6.51 7.01 4.75
CA ARG A 131 7.58 8.00 4.51
C ARG A 131 8.97 7.41 4.74
N PHE A 132 9.15 6.66 5.82
CA PHE A 132 10.41 6.01 6.14
C PHE A 132 10.83 5.05 5.02
N MET A 133 9.96 4.11 4.65
CA MET A 133 10.27 3.15 3.60
C MET A 133 10.50 3.78 2.23
N ARG A 134 9.74 4.82 1.86
CA ARG A 134 9.95 5.56 0.61
C ARG A 134 11.30 6.26 0.59
N ALA A 135 11.74 6.82 1.73
CA ALA A 135 13.06 7.42 1.83
C ALA A 135 14.18 6.38 1.66
N ILE A 136 14.02 5.17 2.22
CA ILE A 136 14.98 4.07 2.04
C ILE A 136 14.97 3.56 0.59
N GLU A 137 13.80 3.36 0.00
CA GLU A 137 13.67 2.95 -1.41
C GLU A 137 14.42 3.90 -2.35
N HIS A 138 14.23 5.21 -2.17
CA HIS A 138 14.96 6.20 -2.98
C HIS A 138 16.47 6.12 -2.79
N ARG A 139 16.95 5.88 -1.55
CA ARG A 139 18.39 5.74 -1.30
C ARG A 139 18.98 4.50 -1.98
N ILE A 140 18.26 3.37 -1.94
CA ILE A 140 18.68 2.15 -2.66
C ILE A 140 18.82 2.45 -4.16
N GLN A 141 17.86 3.16 -4.73
CA GLN A 141 17.89 3.52 -6.15
C GLN A 141 19.03 4.46 -6.52
N ILE A 142 19.29 5.47 -5.68
CA ILE A 142 20.38 6.45 -5.91
C ILE A 142 21.75 5.79 -5.81
N VAL A 143 21.96 4.90 -4.84
CA VAL A 143 23.27 4.27 -4.62
C VAL A 143 23.68 3.40 -5.82
N ASN A 144 22.73 2.70 -6.41
CA ASN A 144 23.01 1.76 -7.50
C ASN A 144 22.69 2.33 -8.89
N ASP A 145 22.08 3.52 -8.98
CA ASP A 145 21.50 4.08 -10.20
C ASP A 145 20.59 3.07 -10.95
N GLU A 146 19.84 2.28 -10.18
CA GLU A 146 18.98 1.19 -10.65
C GLU A 146 17.60 1.26 -10.03
N GLN A 147 16.59 0.77 -10.75
CA GLN A 147 15.23 0.59 -10.19
C GLN A 147 15.15 -0.61 -9.24
N SER A 148 16.05 -0.70 -8.27
CA SER A 148 16.02 -1.73 -7.25
C SER A 148 15.13 -1.32 -6.06
N HIS A 149 14.53 -2.33 -5.44
CA HIS A 149 13.73 -2.19 -4.21
C HIS A 149 14.21 -3.18 -3.14
N VAL A 150 15.36 -3.81 -3.36
CA VAL A 150 15.90 -4.88 -2.51
C VAL A 150 16.96 -4.29 -1.59
N LEU A 151 16.79 -4.51 -0.29
CA LEU A 151 17.79 -4.16 0.71
C LEU A 151 19.07 -4.98 0.48
N PRO A 152 20.26 -4.38 0.62
CA PRO A 152 21.52 -5.10 0.44
C PRO A 152 21.61 -6.36 1.31
N GLN A 153 22.13 -7.45 0.74
CA GLN A 153 22.50 -8.65 1.49
C GLN A 153 23.90 -8.55 2.07
N ASP A 154 24.79 -7.86 1.37
CA ASP A 154 26.16 -7.60 1.81
C ASP A 154 26.21 -6.64 2.99
N GLY A 155 26.94 -7.01 4.03
CA GLY A 155 27.00 -6.27 5.29
C GLY A 155 27.60 -4.86 5.14
N GLN A 156 28.58 -4.67 4.27
CA GLN A 156 29.21 -3.37 4.05
C GLN A 156 28.27 -2.42 3.29
N ALA A 157 27.59 -2.93 2.28
CA ALA A 157 26.57 -2.17 1.54
C ALA A 157 25.38 -1.81 2.44
N PHE A 158 24.96 -2.71 3.32
CA PHE A 158 23.90 -2.47 4.30
C PHE A 158 24.31 -1.40 5.33
N GLU A 159 25.53 -1.47 5.87
CA GLU A 159 26.07 -0.45 6.77
C GLU A 159 26.13 0.94 6.09
N SER A 160 26.55 0.98 4.83
CA SER A 160 26.59 2.23 4.05
C SER A 160 25.20 2.83 3.87
N LEU A 161 24.19 1.98 3.58
CA LEU A 161 22.79 2.40 3.48
C LEU A 161 22.25 2.89 4.82
N ALA A 162 22.61 2.23 5.94
CA ALA A 162 22.23 2.63 7.29
C ALA A 162 22.73 4.06 7.61
N ARG A 163 24.01 4.32 7.36
CA ARG A 163 24.64 5.65 7.55
C ARG A 163 24.00 6.71 6.66
N LEU A 164 23.79 6.41 5.37
CA LEU A 164 23.11 7.30 4.43
C LEU A 164 21.66 7.59 4.88
N SER A 165 21.07 6.68 5.64
CA SER A 165 19.72 6.82 6.20
C SER A 165 19.68 7.52 7.57
N GLY A 166 20.84 7.98 8.08
CA GLY A 166 20.96 8.72 9.32
C GLY A 166 21.05 7.86 10.57
N PHE A 167 21.34 6.56 10.44
CA PHE A 167 21.51 5.65 11.57
C PHE A 167 22.99 5.56 11.99
N ALA A 168 23.20 5.47 13.29
CA ALA A 168 24.55 5.34 13.85
C ALA A 168 25.15 3.96 13.57
N SER A 169 24.33 2.92 13.48
CA SER A 169 24.78 1.54 13.26
C SER A 169 23.80 0.73 12.37
N ALA A 170 24.32 -0.30 11.71
CA ALA A 170 23.51 -1.26 10.96
C ALA A 170 22.49 -2.02 11.84
N PRO A 171 22.80 -2.46 13.08
CA PRO A 171 21.84 -3.08 13.96
C PRO A 171 20.64 -2.18 14.32
N ASP A 172 20.86 -0.89 14.58
CA ASP A 172 19.77 0.05 14.84
C ASP A 172 18.86 0.22 13.62
N PHE A 173 19.48 0.32 12.44
CA PHE A 173 18.75 0.39 11.19
C PHE A 173 17.94 -0.88 10.90
N GLU A 174 18.54 -2.06 11.10
CA GLU A 174 17.86 -3.35 10.95
C GLU A 174 16.67 -3.46 11.91
N THR A 175 16.86 -3.10 13.17
CA THR A 175 15.80 -3.09 14.18
C THR A 175 14.64 -2.20 13.77
N LYS A 176 14.94 -0.98 13.29
CA LYS A 176 13.92 -0.05 12.82
C LYS A 176 13.16 -0.55 11.60
N LEU A 177 13.87 -1.15 10.63
CA LEU A 177 13.25 -1.77 9.45
C LEU A 177 12.31 -2.91 9.86
N ARG A 178 12.77 -3.84 10.69
CA ARG A 178 11.99 -4.97 11.18
C ARG A 178 10.72 -4.51 11.89
N GLN A 179 10.83 -3.59 12.84
CA GLN A 179 9.70 -3.02 13.55
C GLN A 179 8.71 -2.35 12.59
N THR A 180 9.21 -1.66 11.54
CA THR A 180 8.36 -1.01 10.54
C THR A 180 7.60 -2.05 9.71
N PHE A 181 8.26 -3.10 9.24
CA PHE A 181 7.61 -4.16 8.47
C PHE A 181 6.55 -4.91 9.30
N GLU A 182 6.86 -5.22 10.56
CA GLU A 182 5.93 -5.89 11.48
C GLU A 182 4.72 -5.02 11.79
N LEU A 183 4.92 -3.71 11.98
CA LEU A 183 3.84 -2.76 12.19
C LEU A 183 2.89 -2.69 10.99
N VAL A 184 3.43 -2.54 9.79
CA VAL A 184 2.63 -2.50 8.56
C VAL A 184 1.85 -3.80 8.38
N GLN A 185 2.51 -4.94 8.64
CA GLN A 185 1.88 -6.23 8.53
C GLN A 185 0.71 -6.41 9.50
N ARG A 186 0.84 -5.93 10.76
CA ARG A 186 -0.27 -5.97 11.74
C ARG A 186 -1.49 -5.23 11.22
N HIS A 187 -1.32 -3.98 10.77
CA HIS A 187 -2.44 -3.20 10.22
C HIS A 187 -3.03 -3.85 8.97
N TYR A 188 -2.17 -4.39 8.11
CA TYR A 188 -2.61 -5.07 6.89
C TYR A 188 -3.39 -6.36 7.20
N SER A 189 -2.96 -7.16 8.17
CA SER A 189 -3.64 -8.39 8.58
C SER A 189 -4.99 -8.10 9.24
N ALA A 190 -5.03 -7.12 10.16
CA ALA A 190 -6.24 -6.73 10.86
C ALA A 190 -7.37 -6.26 9.93
N LEU A 191 -7.03 -5.67 8.77
CA LEU A 191 -8.01 -5.31 7.74
C LEU A 191 -8.87 -6.51 7.27
N PHE A 192 -8.31 -7.72 7.34
CA PHE A 192 -8.95 -8.93 6.81
C PHE A 192 -9.48 -9.87 7.90
N GLU A 193 -9.10 -9.65 9.15
CA GLU A 193 -9.62 -10.41 10.30
C GLU A 193 -11.00 -9.87 10.73
N SER A 194 -11.21 -8.56 10.66
CA SER A 194 -12.50 -7.92 10.96
C SER A 194 -13.62 -8.29 9.98
N ASP A 195 -13.29 -8.69 8.75
CA ASP A 195 -14.29 -9.11 7.75
C ASP A 195 -14.78 -10.55 7.97
N ALA A 196 -14.07 -11.37 8.72
CA ALA A 196 -14.50 -12.75 9.05
C ALA A 196 -15.64 -12.77 10.08
N GLU A 197 -15.78 -11.74 10.91
CA GLU A 197 -16.83 -11.64 11.92
C GLU A 197 -18.16 -11.09 11.35
N LEU A 198 -18.15 -10.43 10.20
CA LEU A 198 -19.35 -9.88 9.55
C LEU A 198 -20.08 -10.88 8.62
N GLY A 199 -19.55 -12.09 8.50
CA GLY A 199 -20.10 -13.15 7.63
C GLY A 199 -20.85 -14.27 8.35
N THR A 200 -21.11 -14.16 9.64
CA THR A 200 -21.80 -15.18 10.45
C THR A 200 -22.99 -14.57 11.23
N ASP A 201 -23.96 -13.99 10.50
CA ASP A 201 -25.34 -13.81 10.98
C ASP A 201 -26.30 -14.04 9.82
#